data_bf67f44e23ed87e94b7770ce910d4c91
#
_entry.id   bf67f44e23ed87e94b7770ce910d4c91
#
_cell.length_a   1.000
_cell.length_b   1.000
_cell.length_c   1.000
_cell.angle_alpha   90.00
_cell.angle_beta   90.00
_cell.angle_gamma   90.00
#
_symmetry.space_group_name_H-M   'P 1'
#
loop_
_entity.id
_entity.type
_entity.pdbx_description
1 polymer ?
#
loop_
_entity_poly.entity_id
_entity_poly.type
_entity_poly.pdbx_seq_one_letter_code
_entity_poly.pdbx_strand_id
1 'polypeptide(L)'
;MKIGLIDWILDTFNLRKPIRLGIYGSVNVGKTTLANRISLDWTGEEIGKVSEIPHETRFVQKKERIEIKHGGKKIIINLLDMPGLATKIDYRDFLKYGMKRKEAKERAKEATQGVIEAIKWLNNVDAVLAVMDATKDPLTQVNATLLGNLEAKKIPVIIVINKIDLKNAKPQHIKEVFSQYPSVEVSALTGKNMEKLYEMIAKYARR
;
A
#
# COMPACT_ATOMS: atom_id res chain seq x y z
N MET A 1 29.62 13.71 1.61
CA MET A 1 28.65 14.51 2.39
C MET A 1 28.80 14.07 3.85
N LYS A 2 29.29 14.96 4.74
CA LYS A 2 29.50 14.61 6.16
C LYS A 2 28.12 14.41 6.81
N ILE A 3 27.88 13.21 7.32
CA ILE A 3 26.72 12.95 8.18
C ILE A 3 26.89 13.84 9.42
N GLY A 4 25.89 14.66 9.76
CA GLY A 4 25.96 15.51 10.94
C GLY A 4 26.08 14.66 12.21
N LEU A 5 26.76 15.15 13.25
CA LEU A 5 26.94 14.46 14.53
C LEU A 5 25.60 13.96 15.10
N ILE A 6 24.53 14.77 14.96
CA ILE A 6 23.17 14.44 15.41
C ILE A 6 22.62 13.25 14.61
N ASP A 7 22.79 13.23 13.29
CA ASP A 7 22.38 12.11 12.43
C ASP A 7 23.12 10.82 12.79
N TRP A 8 24.42 10.93 13.05
CA TRP A 8 25.22 9.80 13.50
C TRP A 8 24.73 9.24 14.85
N ILE A 9 24.43 10.12 15.83
CA ILE A 9 23.88 9.73 17.15
C ILE A 9 22.53 9.03 16.97
N LEU A 10 21.61 9.63 16.18
CA LEU A 10 20.27 9.08 15.94
C LEU A 10 20.34 7.70 15.25
N ASP A 11 21.26 7.50 14.33
CA ASP A 11 21.45 6.22 13.64
C ASP A 11 22.13 5.18 14.55
N THR A 12 23.17 5.58 15.30
CA THR A 12 23.94 4.67 16.19
C THR A 12 23.04 4.12 17.30
N PHE A 13 22.20 4.96 17.89
CA PHE A 13 21.29 4.55 18.97
C PHE A 13 19.91 4.13 18.47
N ASN A 14 19.68 4.04 17.15
CA ASN A 14 18.42 3.65 16.54
C ASN A 14 17.22 4.50 17.03
N LEU A 15 17.45 5.78 17.29
CA LEU A 15 16.48 6.74 17.85
C LEU A 15 15.56 7.38 16.81
N ARG A 16 15.78 7.15 15.52
CA ARG A 16 14.88 7.64 14.46
C ARG A 16 13.51 6.99 14.62
N LYS A 17 12.49 7.82 14.73
CA LYS A 17 11.10 7.32 14.77
C LYS A 17 10.74 6.71 13.42
N PRO A 18 10.22 5.48 13.38
CA PRO A 18 9.76 4.86 12.14
C PRO A 18 8.68 5.69 11.45
N ILE A 19 8.74 5.78 10.13
CA ILE A 19 7.71 6.35 9.29
C ILE A 19 6.57 5.33 9.16
N ARG A 20 5.36 5.71 9.50
CA ARG A 20 4.16 4.84 9.33
C ARG A 20 3.70 4.92 7.89
N LEU A 21 4.08 3.91 7.09
CA LEU A 21 3.80 3.82 5.67
C LEU A 21 2.58 2.92 5.43
N GLY A 22 1.44 3.51 5.06
CA GLY A 22 0.21 2.80 4.77
C GLY A 22 0.12 2.37 3.31
N ILE A 23 -0.32 1.14 3.04
CA ILE A 23 -0.60 0.63 1.70
C ILE A 23 -2.11 0.64 1.49
N TYR A 24 -2.60 1.51 0.64
CA TYR A 24 -4.02 1.71 0.36
C TYR A 24 -4.36 1.42 -1.11
N GLY A 25 -5.61 1.18 -1.39
CA GLY A 25 -6.14 0.97 -2.75
C GLY A 25 -7.36 0.05 -2.76
N SER A 26 -7.95 -0.10 -3.93
CA SER A 26 -9.12 -0.96 -4.14
C SER A 26 -8.83 -2.43 -3.80
N VAL A 27 -9.89 -3.23 -3.79
CA VAL A 27 -9.79 -4.69 -3.61
C VAL A 27 -9.02 -5.31 -4.77
N ASN A 28 -8.18 -6.31 -4.49
CA ASN A 28 -7.43 -7.12 -5.47
C ASN A 28 -6.45 -6.34 -6.37
N VAL A 29 -6.02 -5.13 -5.98
CA VAL A 29 -4.95 -4.39 -6.69
C VAL A 29 -3.54 -4.89 -6.34
N GLY A 30 -3.41 -5.81 -5.36
CA GLY A 30 -2.14 -6.42 -4.95
C GLY A 30 -1.44 -5.72 -3.77
N LYS A 31 -2.20 -5.10 -2.84
CA LYS A 31 -1.65 -4.45 -1.64
C LYS A 31 -0.85 -5.42 -0.76
N THR A 32 -1.46 -6.55 -0.37
CA THR A 32 -0.80 -7.57 0.46
C THR A 32 0.39 -8.21 -0.26
N THR A 33 0.29 -8.42 -1.58
CA THR A 33 1.41 -8.89 -2.39
C THR A 33 2.58 -7.89 -2.34
N LEU A 34 2.28 -6.58 -2.45
CA LEU A 34 3.28 -5.52 -2.35
C LEU A 34 3.87 -5.45 -0.94
N ALA A 35 3.03 -5.52 0.10
CA ALA A 35 3.46 -5.53 1.48
C ALA A 35 4.40 -6.70 1.77
N ASN A 36 4.03 -7.92 1.32
CA ASN A 36 4.86 -9.11 1.45
C ASN A 36 6.19 -8.97 0.70
N ARG A 37 6.16 -8.43 -0.54
CA ARG A 37 7.38 -8.18 -1.31
C ARG A 37 8.33 -7.23 -0.57
N ILE A 38 7.83 -6.10 -0.09
CA ILE A 38 8.64 -5.14 0.69
C ILE A 38 9.19 -5.80 1.95
N SER A 39 8.37 -6.56 2.67
CA SER A 39 8.80 -7.23 3.89
C SER A 39 9.85 -8.31 3.61
N LEU A 40 9.62 -9.18 2.62
CA LEU A 40 10.56 -10.23 2.22
C LEU A 40 11.92 -9.67 1.80
N ASP A 41 11.94 -8.62 0.97
CA ASP A 41 13.17 -8.02 0.46
C ASP A 41 14.06 -7.44 1.57
N TRP A 42 13.47 -7.04 2.71
CA TRP A 42 14.19 -6.36 3.80
C TRP A 42 14.22 -7.11 5.13
N THR A 43 13.35 -8.07 5.36
CA THR A 43 13.29 -8.85 6.62
C THR A 43 13.34 -10.35 6.42
N GLY A 44 13.14 -10.85 5.20
CA GLY A 44 13.04 -12.27 4.89
C GLY A 44 11.72 -12.92 5.30
N GLU A 45 10.71 -12.14 5.73
CA GLU A 45 9.43 -12.65 6.24
C GLU A 45 8.23 -11.96 5.58
N GLU A 46 7.15 -12.68 5.39
CA GLU A 46 5.88 -12.12 4.91
C GLU A 46 5.05 -11.47 6.03
N ILE A 47 4.14 -10.55 5.66
CA ILE A 47 3.22 -9.87 6.58
C ILE A 47 1.89 -10.61 6.65
N GLY A 48 1.35 -11.04 5.51
CA GLY A 48 0.00 -11.55 5.42
C GLY A 48 -0.25 -12.54 4.32
N LYS A 49 -1.44 -13.16 4.35
CA LYS A 49 -1.88 -14.10 3.33
C LYS A 49 -2.37 -13.37 2.08
N VAL A 50 -1.90 -13.80 0.92
CA VAL A 50 -2.43 -13.36 -0.38
C VAL A 50 -3.56 -14.30 -0.80
N SER A 51 -4.69 -13.75 -1.27
CA SER A 51 -5.85 -14.51 -1.73
C SER A 51 -6.53 -13.78 -2.90
N GLU A 52 -7.16 -14.55 -3.78
CA GLU A 52 -8.02 -14.02 -4.85
C GLU A 52 -9.40 -13.62 -4.33
N ILE A 53 -9.79 -14.12 -3.14
CA ILE A 53 -11.07 -13.77 -2.52
C ILE A 53 -11.04 -12.28 -2.14
N PRO A 54 -12.03 -11.48 -2.57
CA PRO A 54 -12.11 -10.07 -2.21
C PRO A 54 -12.13 -9.87 -0.68
N HIS A 55 -11.49 -8.80 -0.21
CA HIS A 55 -11.43 -8.44 1.20
C HIS A 55 -10.82 -9.54 2.12
N GLU A 56 -9.78 -10.25 1.64
CA GLU A 56 -9.07 -11.22 2.49
C GLU A 56 -8.41 -10.54 3.68
N THR A 57 -7.73 -9.40 3.47
CA THR A 57 -7.23 -8.55 4.56
C THR A 57 -8.40 -7.83 5.21
N ARG A 58 -8.79 -8.28 6.40
CA ARG A 58 -9.95 -7.76 7.16
C ARG A 58 -9.56 -6.71 8.17
N PHE A 59 -8.36 -6.83 8.71
CA PHE A 59 -7.76 -5.94 9.71
C PHE A 59 -6.45 -5.41 9.21
N VAL A 60 -6.02 -4.26 9.75
CA VAL A 60 -4.71 -3.70 9.44
C VAL A 60 -3.62 -4.68 9.90
N GLN A 61 -2.77 -5.10 8.96
CA GLN A 61 -1.60 -5.92 9.26
C GLN A 61 -0.38 -5.03 9.34
N LYS A 62 0.49 -5.25 10.30
CA LYS A 62 1.62 -4.38 10.60
C LYS A 62 2.93 -5.16 10.66
N LYS A 63 3.96 -4.65 9.99
CA LYS A 63 5.35 -5.05 10.20
C LYS A 63 6.13 -3.83 10.68
N GLU A 64 6.72 -3.95 11.84
CA GLU A 64 7.44 -2.85 12.48
C GLU A 64 8.91 -2.82 12.12
N ARG A 65 9.47 -1.60 12.07
CA ARG A 65 10.90 -1.33 12.00
C ARG A 65 11.62 -2.01 10.82
N ILE A 66 11.01 -1.98 9.64
CA ILE A 66 11.69 -2.40 8.41
C ILE A 66 12.74 -1.33 8.07
N GLU A 67 13.99 -1.74 7.92
CA GLU A 67 15.09 -0.86 7.54
C GLU A 67 15.32 -0.92 6.04
N ILE A 68 14.95 0.13 5.32
CA ILE A 68 15.20 0.27 3.89
C ILE A 68 16.52 1.05 3.72
N LYS A 69 17.49 0.46 3.02
CA LYS A 69 18.78 1.08 2.71
C LYS A 69 18.85 1.35 1.21
N HIS A 70 18.85 2.61 0.81
CA HIS A 70 18.96 2.98 -0.60
C HIS A 70 19.77 4.27 -0.79
N GLY A 71 20.72 4.26 -1.76
CA GLY A 71 21.56 5.42 -2.09
C GLY A 71 22.32 6.00 -0.89
N GLY A 72 22.83 5.17 0.01
CA GLY A 72 23.53 5.58 1.23
C GLY A 72 22.64 6.16 2.33
N LYS A 73 21.31 6.16 2.13
CA LYS A 73 20.33 6.56 3.14
C LYS A 73 19.71 5.34 3.80
N LYS A 74 19.46 5.45 5.09
CA LYS A 74 18.71 4.48 5.90
C LYS A 74 17.40 5.09 6.32
N ILE A 75 16.27 4.40 6.05
CA ILE A 75 14.94 4.77 6.49
C ILE A 75 14.36 3.61 7.28
N ILE A 76 13.72 3.93 8.38
CA ILE A 76 12.98 2.94 9.18
C ILE A 76 11.49 3.19 8.95
N ILE A 77 10.78 2.15 8.51
CA ILE A 77 9.33 2.22 8.31
C ILE A 77 8.60 1.22 9.20
N ASN A 78 7.39 1.59 9.61
CA ASN A 78 6.36 0.65 10.03
C ASN A 78 5.41 0.49 8.85
N LEU A 79 5.41 -0.67 8.23
CA LEU A 79 4.58 -0.97 7.08
C LEU A 79 3.20 -1.43 7.55
N LEU A 80 2.16 -0.85 6.98
CA LEU A 80 0.76 -1.10 7.34
C LEU A 80 0.00 -1.54 6.09
N ASP A 81 -0.34 -2.84 6.00
CA ASP A 81 -1.21 -3.38 4.95
C ASP A 81 -2.67 -3.17 5.34
N MET A 82 -3.38 -2.37 4.55
CA MET A 82 -4.74 -1.94 4.83
C MET A 82 -5.77 -2.84 4.15
N PRO A 83 -6.95 -3.05 4.78
CA PRO A 83 -8.10 -3.63 4.11
C PRO A 83 -8.42 -2.95 2.79
N GLY A 84 -8.90 -3.72 1.81
CA GLY A 84 -9.25 -3.20 0.49
C GLY A 84 -10.41 -2.22 0.54
N LEU A 85 -10.23 -1.04 -0.07
CA LEU A 85 -11.30 -0.04 -0.18
C LEU A 85 -12.30 -0.44 -1.24
N ALA A 86 -13.59 -0.23 -0.95
CA ALA A 86 -14.69 -0.42 -1.88
C ALA A 86 -15.82 0.57 -1.56
N THR A 87 -16.55 1.01 -2.57
CA THR A 87 -17.72 1.89 -2.39
C THR A 87 -18.99 1.11 -2.04
N LYS A 88 -19.04 -0.16 -2.42
CA LYS A 88 -20.13 -1.09 -2.14
C LYS A 88 -19.58 -2.48 -1.90
N ILE A 89 -20.09 -3.15 -0.89
CA ILE A 89 -19.76 -4.54 -0.58
C ILE A 89 -21.08 -5.33 -0.60
N ASP A 90 -21.16 -6.31 -1.50
CA ASP A 90 -22.33 -7.17 -1.65
C ASP A 90 -21.98 -8.60 -1.26
N TYR A 91 -22.72 -9.20 -0.33
CA TYR A 91 -22.48 -10.58 0.10
C TYR A 91 -22.58 -11.59 -1.06
N ARG A 92 -23.33 -11.25 -2.13
CA ARG A 92 -23.44 -12.11 -3.33
C ARG A 92 -22.13 -12.32 -4.06
N ASP A 93 -21.19 -11.37 -3.94
CA ASP A 93 -19.87 -11.51 -4.54
C ASP A 93 -19.06 -12.64 -3.89
N PHE A 94 -19.27 -12.89 -2.60
CA PHE A 94 -18.62 -13.97 -1.88
C PHE A 94 -19.22 -15.36 -2.20
N LEU A 95 -20.50 -15.42 -2.61
CA LEU A 95 -21.13 -16.67 -3.06
C LEU A 95 -20.43 -17.25 -4.29
N LYS A 96 -19.87 -16.39 -5.17
CA LYS A 96 -19.11 -16.79 -6.35
C LYS A 96 -17.83 -17.60 -6.02
N TYR A 97 -17.35 -17.47 -4.78
CA TYR A 97 -16.19 -18.20 -4.24
C TYR A 97 -16.58 -19.43 -3.41
N GLY A 98 -17.82 -19.91 -3.55
CA GLY A 98 -18.32 -21.13 -2.89
C GLY A 98 -18.74 -20.96 -1.42
N MET A 99 -18.82 -19.75 -0.91
CA MET A 99 -19.27 -19.51 0.47
C MET A 99 -20.77 -19.73 0.62
N LYS A 100 -21.22 -20.30 1.75
CA LYS A 100 -22.64 -20.38 2.09
C LYS A 100 -23.21 -19.01 2.40
N ARG A 101 -24.51 -18.82 2.19
CA ARG A 101 -25.20 -17.52 2.33
C ARG A 101 -24.96 -16.84 3.69
N LYS A 102 -24.98 -17.62 4.78
CA LYS A 102 -24.70 -17.10 6.14
C LYS A 102 -23.28 -16.57 6.24
N GLU A 103 -22.32 -17.39 5.86
CA GLU A 103 -20.90 -17.06 5.84
C GLU A 103 -20.61 -15.85 4.94
N ALA A 104 -21.17 -15.78 3.73
CA ALA A 104 -21.03 -14.66 2.80
C ALA A 104 -21.54 -13.33 3.39
N LYS A 105 -22.65 -13.34 4.15
CA LYS A 105 -23.16 -12.17 4.86
C LYS A 105 -22.24 -11.71 5.99
N GLU A 106 -21.74 -12.62 6.79
CA GLU A 106 -20.73 -12.34 7.83
C GLU A 106 -19.48 -11.72 7.19
N ARG A 107 -19.00 -12.31 6.11
CA ARG A 107 -17.85 -11.84 5.36
C ARG A 107 -18.03 -10.42 4.83
N ALA A 108 -19.21 -10.11 4.28
CA ALA A 108 -19.53 -8.77 3.80
C ALA A 108 -19.56 -7.72 4.94
N LYS A 109 -20.06 -8.11 6.12
CA LYS A 109 -20.05 -7.26 7.31
C LYS A 109 -18.62 -6.97 7.77
N GLU A 110 -17.77 -8.00 7.88
CA GLU A 110 -16.35 -7.83 8.23
C GLU A 110 -15.61 -6.95 7.23
N ALA A 111 -15.85 -7.15 5.92
CA ALA A 111 -15.26 -6.35 4.86
C ALA A 111 -15.68 -4.87 4.97
N THR A 112 -16.94 -4.59 5.29
CA THR A 112 -17.44 -3.22 5.53
C THR A 112 -16.73 -2.58 6.73
N GLN A 113 -16.61 -3.32 7.82
CA GLN A 113 -15.88 -2.86 9.00
C GLN A 113 -14.40 -2.57 8.68
N GLY A 114 -13.76 -3.44 7.87
CA GLY A 114 -12.38 -3.24 7.41
C GLY A 114 -12.20 -1.95 6.60
N VAL A 115 -13.16 -1.59 5.72
CA VAL A 115 -13.12 -0.31 4.98
C VAL A 115 -13.19 0.88 5.92
N ILE A 116 -14.09 0.84 6.91
CA ILE A 116 -14.22 1.90 7.93
C ILE A 116 -12.91 2.06 8.71
N GLU A 117 -12.32 0.95 9.11
CA GLU A 117 -11.06 0.93 9.83
C GLU A 117 -9.92 1.52 9.00
N ALA A 118 -9.79 1.10 7.74
CA ALA A 118 -8.78 1.64 6.82
C ALA A 118 -8.86 3.17 6.68
N ILE A 119 -10.10 3.72 6.59
CA ILE A 119 -10.29 5.17 6.52
C ILE A 119 -9.89 5.86 7.84
N LYS A 120 -10.21 5.27 8.99
CA LYS A 120 -9.80 5.81 10.31
C LYS A 120 -8.28 5.84 10.46
N TRP A 121 -7.59 4.81 9.94
CA TRP A 121 -6.13 4.73 9.99
C TRP A 121 -5.41 5.81 9.20
N LEU A 122 -6.07 6.53 8.28
CA LEU A 122 -5.47 7.69 7.61
C LEU A 122 -4.97 8.77 8.59
N ASN A 123 -5.52 8.82 9.80
CA ASN A 123 -5.02 9.74 10.83
C ASN A 123 -3.72 9.26 11.51
N ASN A 124 -3.33 8.02 11.27
CA ASN A 124 -2.21 7.35 11.93
C ASN A 124 -1.08 6.96 10.98
N VAL A 125 -1.11 7.43 9.72
CA VAL A 125 -0.03 7.23 8.74
C VAL A 125 0.72 8.53 8.48
N ASP A 126 2.01 8.41 8.18
CA ASP A 126 2.87 9.55 7.84
C ASP A 126 3.05 9.70 6.33
N ALA A 127 2.86 8.59 5.57
CA ALA A 127 2.87 8.57 4.10
C ALA A 127 2.05 7.38 3.60
N VAL A 128 1.62 7.43 2.34
CA VAL A 128 0.77 6.40 1.71
C VAL A 128 1.33 5.94 0.37
N LEU A 129 1.33 4.63 0.17
CA LEU A 129 1.43 3.98 -1.14
C LEU A 129 0.00 3.72 -1.64
N ALA A 130 -0.45 4.50 -2.60
CA ALA A 130 -1.75 4.31 -3.26
C ALA A 130 -1.59 3.32 -4.41
N VAL A 131 -1.97 2.06 -4.18
CA VAL A 131 -1.78 0.97 -5.16
C VAL A 131 -2.94 0.93 -6.14
N MET A 132 -2.61 0.98 -7.43
CA MET A 132 -3.54 0.90 -8.55
C MET A 132 -3.17 -0.27 -9.47
N ASP A 133 -4.17 -0.93 -10.01
CA ASP A 133 -4.01 -2.05 -10.95
C ASP A 133 -3.84 -1.49 -12.37
N ALA A 134 -2.69 -1.73 -13.00
CA ALA A 134 -2.37 -1.24 -14.34
C ALA A 134 -3.31 -1.77 -15.44
N THR A 135 -4.13 -2.78 -15.16
CA THR A 135 -5.08 -3.38 -16.10
C THR A 135 -6.48 -2.77 -16.02
N LYS A 136 -6.71 -1.85 -15.08
CA LYS A 136 -8.03 -1.26 -14.80
C LYS A 136 -8.05 0.23 -15.06
N ASP A 137 -9.26 0.76 -15.25
CA ASP A 137 -9.47 2.20 -15.32
C ASP A 137 -9.11 2.84 -13.96
N PRO A 138 -8.23 3.85 -13.93
CA PRO A 138 -7.87 4.55 -12.71
C PRO A 138 -8.96 5.53 -12.22
N LEU A 139 -9.86 5.97 -13.09
CA LEU A 139 -10.93 6.92 -12.79
C LEU A 139 -12.08 6.24 -12.03
N THR A 140 -11.81 5.81 -10.82
CA THR A 140 -12.79 5.19 -9.94
C THR A 140 -13.12 6.09 -8.76
N GLN A 141 -14.36 5.98 -8.24
CA GLN A 141 -14.74 6.70 -7.03
C GLN A 141 -13.85 6.37 -5.83
N VAL A 142 -13.39 5.12 -5.73
CA VAL A 142 -12.46 4.70 -4.66
C VAL A 142 -11.16 5.48 -4.73
N ASN A 143 -10.54 5.55 -5.91
CA ASN A 143 -9.27 6.26 -6.10
C ASN A 143 -9.44 7.76 -5.89
N ALA A 144 -10.49 8.37 -6.44
CA ALA A 144 -10.80 9.80 -6.25
C ALA A 144 -11.02 10.14 -4.77
N THR A 145 -11.81 9.33 -4.05
CA THR A 145 -12.08 9.53 -2.62
C THR A 145 -10.81 9.36 -1.78
N LEU A 146 -9.99 8.34 -2.08
CA LEU A 146 -8.73 8.12 -1.37
C LEU A 146 -7.79 9.32 -1.55
N LEU A 147 -7.51 9.70 -2.81
CA LEU A 147 -6.58 10.79 -3.10
C LEU A 147 -7.09 12.12 -2.54
N GLY A 148 -8.38 12.43 -2.67
CA GLY A 148 -8.97 13.63 -2.09
C GLY A 148 -8.83 13.70 -0.56
N ASN A 149 -9.00 12.58 0.15
CA ASN A 149 -8.77 12.53 1.60
C ASN A 149 -7.29 12.73 1.97
N LEU A 150 -6.36 12.14 1.20
CA LEU A 150 -4.93 12.29 1.42
C LEU A 150 -4.48 13.74 1.20
N GLU A 151 -5.00 14.39 0.15
CA GLU A 151 -4.73 15.80 -0.16
C GLU A 151 -5.29 16.73 0.93
N ALA A 152 -6.55 16.55 1.32
CA ALA A 152 -7.17 17.33 2.40
C ALA A 152 -6.42 17.22 3.73
N LYS A 153 -5.83 16.04 4.01
CA LYS A 153 -5.01 15.81 5.22
C LYS A 153 -3.53 16.13 5.04
N LYS A 154 -3.11 16.56 3.85
CA LYS A 154 -1.71 16.83 3.49
C LYS A 154 -0.78 15.62 3.74
N ILE A 155 -1.28 14.41 3.53
CA ILE A 155 -0.51 13.17 3.69
C ILE A 155 0.25 12.92 2.38
N PRO A 156 1.59 12.80 2.41
CA PRO A 156 2.38 12.45 1.23
C PRO A 156 1.92 11.13 0.62
N VAL A 157 1.75 11.12 -0.71
CA VAL A 157 1.30 9.93 -1.44
C VAL A 157 2.23 9.61 -2.60
N ILE A 158 2.49 8.32 -2.80
CA ILE A 158 3.15 7.76 -3.99
C ILE A 158 2.15 6.82 -4.65
N ILE A 159 1.83 7.05 -5.91
CA ILE A 159 1.01 6.12 -6.69
C ILE A 159 1.88 4.94 -7.12
N VAL A 160 1.49 3.73 -6.70
CA VAL A 160 2.14 2.48 -7.10
C VAL A 160 1.28 1.81 -8.17
N ILE A 161 1.73 1.88 -9.42
CA ILE A 161 1.08 1.28 -10.57
C ILE A 161 1.53 -0.18 -10.65
N ASN A 162 0.70 -1.09 -10.10
CA ASN A 162 1.04 -2.50 -9.94
C ASN A 162 0.53 -3.36 -11.10
N LYS A 163 1.04 -4.59 -11.19
CA LYS A 163 0.69 -5.61 -12.19
C LYS A 163 1.14 -5.27 -13.62
N ILE A 164 2.26 -4.59 -13.76
CA ILE A 164 2.86 -4.26 -15.07
C ILE A 164 3.41 -5.47 -15.83
N ASP A 165 3.41 -6.65 -15.20
CA ASP A 165 3.73 -7.93 -15.81
C ASP A 165 2.60 -8.49 -16.69
N LEU A 166 1.37 -8.01 -16.52
CA LEU A 166 0.22 -8.47 -17.27
C LEU A 166 0.17 -7.83 -18.66
N LYS A 167 -0.20 -8.65 -19.69
CA LYS A 167 -0.21 -8.21 -21.10
C LYS A 167 -1.12 -7.03 -21.41
N ASN A 168 -2.21 -6.87 -20.66
CA ASN A 168 -3.19 -5.78 -20.82
C ASN A 168 -2.91 -4.57 -19.90
N ALA A 169 -1.74 -4.52 -19.26
CA ALA A 169 -1.35 -3.39 -18.42
C ALA A 169 -1.19 -2.11 -19.24
N LYS A 170 -1.76 -1.01 -18.74
CA LYS A 170 -1.71 0.34 -19.33
C LYS A 170 -1.18 1.34 -18.30
N PRO A 171 0.07 1.22 -17.83
CA PRO A 171 0.60 2.07 -16.76
C PRO A 171 0.64 3.54 -17.15
N GLN A 172 0.86 3.85 -18.44
CA GLN A 172 0.91 5.22 -18.94
C GLN A 172 -0.41 5.97 -18.73
N HIS A 173 -1.56 5.30 -18.90
CA HIS A 173 -2.87 5.91 -18.67
C HIS A 173 -3.04 6.37 -17.21
N ILE A 174 -2.56 5.58 -16.23
CA ILE A 174 -2.61 5.98 -14.81
C ILE A 174 -1.72 7.20 -14.55
N LYS A 175 -0.54 7.26 -15.16
CA LYS A 175 0.38 8.40 -15.03
C LYS A 175 -0.22 9.69 -15.59
N GLU A 176 -0.90 9.60 -16.72
CA GLU A 176 -1.55 10.76 -17.35
C GLU A 176 -2.68 11.29 -16.48
N VAL A 177 -3.56 10.40 -16.00
CA VAL A 177 -4.70 10.76 -15.16
C VAL A 177 -4.27 11.40 -13.83
N PHE A 178 -3.18 10.92 -13.23
CA PHE A 178 -2.70 11.37 -11.93
C PHE A 178 -1.30 11.99 -12.00
N SER A 179 -1.05 12.78 -13.06
CA SER A 179 0.26 13.39 -13.34
C SER A 179 0.80 14.31 -12.24
N GLN A 180 -0.08 14.83 -11.38
CA GLN A 180 0.28 15.68 -10.23
C GLN A 180 0.93 14.92 -9.07
N TYR A 181 0.84 13.58 -9.05
CA TYR A 181 1.40 12.75 -7.98
C TYR A 181 2.67 12.02 -8.44
N PRO A 182 3.68 11.85 -7.56
CA PRO A 182 4.78 10.95 -7.84
C PRO A 182 4.28 9.53 -8.03
N SER A 183 4.71 8.85 -9.09
CA SER A 183 4.25 7.51 -9.42
C SER A 183 5.39 6.58 -9.83
N VAL A 184 5.21 5.29 -9.56
CA VAL A 184 6.15 4.23 -9.92
C VAL A 184 5.41 3.01 -10.44
N GLU A 185 5.93 2.42 -11.53
CA GLU A 185 5.42 1.20 -12.13
C GLU A 185 6.14 -0.02 -11.56
N VAL A 186 5.38 -0.98 -11.00
CA VAL A 186 5.95 -2.19 -10.41
C VAL A 186 5.17 -3.45 -10.78
N SER A 187 5.81 -4.58 -10.63
CA SER A 187 5.12 -5.85 -10.41
C SER A 187 5.52 -6.38 -9.03
N ALA A 188 4.62 -6.28 -8.08
CA ALA A 188 4.83 -6.82 -6.75
C ALA A 188 5.02 -8.36 -6.78
N LEU A 189 4.39 -9.03 -7.73
CA LEU A 189 4.49 -10.48 -7.91
C LEU A 189 5.88 -10.91 -8.39
N THR A 190 6.40 -10.27 -9.44
CA THR A 190 7.68 -10.65 -10.06
C THR A 190 8.89 -9.92 -9.47
N GLY A 191 8.67 -8.86 -8.67
CA GLY A 191 9.73 -8.00 -8.14
C GLY A 191 10.22 -6.92 -9.12
N LYS A 192 9.61 -6.81 -10.31
CA LYS A 192 10.02 -5.84 -11.32
C LYS A 192 9.89 -4.40 -10.81
N ASN A 193 10.96 -3.61 -10.95
CA ASN A 193 11.05 -2.20 -10.55
C ASN A 193 10.89 -1.92 -9.03
N MET A 194 11.04 -2.91 -8.16
CA MET A 194 10.95 -2.69 -6.71
C MET A 194 12.03 -1.73 -6.20
N GLU A 195 13.26 -1.76 -6.78
CA GLU A 195 14.32 -0.79 -6.46
C GLU A 195 13.87 0.67 -6.67
N LYS A 196 13.14 0.95 -7.76
CA LYS A 196 12.59 2.28 -8.03
C LYS A 196 11.56 2.69 -6.98
N LEU A 197 10.76 1.74 -6.48
CA LEU A 197 9.83 2.00 -5.39
C LEU A 197 10.58 2.37 -4.11
N TYR A 198 11.65 1.65 -3.76
CA TYR A 198 12.47 1.94 -2.57
C TYR A 198 13.13 3.31 -2.66
N GLU A 199 13.62 3.68 -3.83
CA GLU A 199 14.14 5.02 -4.10
C GLU A 199 13.07 6.10 -3.86
N MET A 200 11.85 5.89 -4.36
CA MET A 200 10.75 6.82 -4.16
C MET A 200 10.30 6.91 -2.70
N ILE A 201 10.24 5.80 -1.98
CA ILE A 201 9.97 5.80 -0.54
C ILE A 201 11.05 6.63 0.16
N ALA A 202 12.33 6.41 -0.17
CA ALA A 202 13.44 7.17 0.41
C ALA A 202 13.38 8.68 0.11
N LYS A 203 12.82 9.06 -1.01
CA LYS A 203 12.70 10.45 -1.45
C LYS A 203 11.48 11.17 -0.87
N TYR A 204 10.32 10.53 -0.86
CA TYR A 204 9.03 11.16 -0.60
C TYR A 204 8.41 10.82 0.76
N ALA A 205 8.69 9.63 1.33
CA ALA A 205 8.23 9.27 2.66
C ALA A 205 9.13 9.98 3.70
N ARG A 206 8.83 11.24 3.99
CA ARG A 206 9.51 12.07 5.01
C ARG A 206 8.49 12.54 6.04
N ARG A 207 8.97 12.71 7.27
CA ARG A 207 8.26 13.48 8.30
C ARG A 207 8.57 14.95 8.13
#